data_6363ddec1e9eb2fc61317879cdabb009
#
_entry.id   6363ddec1e9eb2fc61317879cdabb009
#
_cell.length_a   1.000
_cell.length_b   1.000
_cell.length_c   1.000
_cell.angle_alpha   90.00
_cell.angle_beta   90.00
_cell.angle_gamma   90.00
#
_symmetry.space_group_name_H-M   'P 1'
#
loop_
_entity.id
_entity.type
_entity.pdbx_description
1 polymer ?
#
loop_
_entity_poly.entity_id
_entity_poly.type
_entity_poly.pdbx_seq_one_letter_code
_entity_poly.pdbx_strand_id
1 'polypeptide(L)'
;MSNKRRLIEDIKNEYLSEKNKKQTTIKSMWSQYQKMGKELSEGIYAEDNHFIYELIQNAEDTKSDEKQHTLEFTLENSGLIVFNNEVGFTEEQIKAICSFGQSTKALEKNEGFIGEKGIGFKSVFKITDKPAIFSNGYKFYFNKLDDTGVTTEYIIPHWIDDNELKKYPLQFQKNTHTTLYLPFSKEKKQEKRDKLKEDIKHIEPILLLFLKKLTNIKINESGQKVINTKKTSTKDEKLKLVTIQNKDTLDRYYIFKKSIDVNQDLDEVKDKNGRRKDIEKREIILAFPDFKNKTKEDRIFSFLPTKLHSELNFIIQADLILQSGRENIAIDNEWNQWQFNEIEKLICDEIVNKLKNHSKLKFCYLDYFIKNGNSHNQLIEKLYENIIYNLKDSFTILSDNETWQNPNNIILLEDNIKIDTKYLKLLFGDNYEQVHEKFKLNNYFISKFNIRGVGKKKIIEAICK
;
A
#
# COMPACT_ATOMS: atom_id res chain seq x y z
N MET A 1 31.24 -30.43 4.50
CA MET A 1 30.35 -29.52 3.74
C MET A 1 29.10 -29.29 4.60
N SER A 2 28.71 -28.04 4.88
CA SER A 2 27.51 -27.78 5.69
C SER A 2 26.26 -28.21 4.92
N ASN A 3 25.19 -28.62 5.65
CA ASN A 3 23.92 -28.99 5.00
C ASN A 3 23.38 -27.88 4.10
N LYS A 4 23.55 -26.62 4.49
CA LYS A 4 23.12 -25.44 3.72
C LYS A 4 23.87 -25.31 2.38
N ARG A 5 25.17 -25.53 2.39
CA ARG A 5 25.97 -25.56 1.18
C ARG A 5 25.57 -26.71 0.27
N ARG A 6 25.33 -27.87 0.84
CA ARG A 6 24.89 -29.08 0.09
C ARG A 6 23.59 -28.79 -0.66
N LEU A 7 22.59 -28.21 -0.01
CA LEU A 7 21.33 -27.85 -0.66
C LEU A 7 21.53 -26.93 -1.89
N ILE A 8 22.35 -25.88 -1.77
CA ILE A 8 22.62 -24.96 -2.88
C ILE A 8 23.32 -25.68 -4.04
N GLU A 9 24.30 -26.54 -3.75
CA GLU A 9 25.01 -27.30 -4.78
C GLU A 9 24.09 -28.35 -5.44
N ASP A 10 23.20 -29.00 -4.67
CA ASP A 10 22.25 -29.97 -5.20
C ASP A 10 21.27 -29.27 -6.17
N ILE A 11 20.70 -28.11 -5.81
CA ILE A 11 19.84 -27.32 -6.70
C ILE A 11 20.61 -26.91 -7.98
N LYS A 12 21.84 -26.41 -7.84
CA LYS A 12 22.68 -26.02 -8.97
C LYS A 12 22.91 -27.21 -9.92
N ASN A 13 23.32 -28.36 -9.38
CA ASN A 13 23.60 -29.55 -10.15
C ASN A 13 22.38 -30.09 -10.89
N GLU A 14 21.20 -30.05 -10.28
CA GLU A 14 19.93 -30.39 -10.90
C GLU A 14 19.70 -29.53 -12.16
N TYR A 15 19.77 -28.21 -12.06
CA TYR A 15 19.59 -27.29 -13.19
C TYR A 15 20.68 -27.48 -14.28
N LEU A 16 21.93 -27.65 -13.89
CA LEU A 16 23.01 -27.89 -14.85
C LEU A 16 22.85 -29.23 -15.58
N SER A 17 22.38 -30.27 -14.89
CA SER A 17 22.07 -31.56 -15.52
C SER A 17 20.95 -31.44 -16.56
N GLU A 18 19.90 -30.69 -16.27
CA GLU A 18 18.81 -30.41 -17.19
C GLU A 18 19.27 -29.55 -18.39
N LYS A 19 20.08 -28.52 -18.15
CA LYS A 19 20.68 -27.67 -19.20
C LYS A 19 21.50 -28.49 -20.22
N ASN A 20 22.19 -29.53 -19.77
CA ASN A 20 23.10 -30.33 -20.57
C ASN A 20 22.44 -31.53 -21.28
N LYS A 21 21.15 -31.83 -20.99
CA LYS A 21 20.43 -32.91 -21.70
C LYS A 21 20.21 -32.57 -23.17
N LYS A 22 20.61 -33.45 -24.05
CA LYS A 22 20.53 -33.28 -25.52
C LYS A 22 19.11 -33.54 -26.13
N GLN A 23 18.11 -33.88 -25.32
CA GLN A 23 16.76 -34.19 -25.83
C GLN A 23 16.03 -32.91 -26.27
N THR A 24 15.42 -32.95 -27.43
CA THR A 24 14.77 -31.80 -28.11
C THR A 24 13.67 -31.13 -27.25
N THR A 25 12.89 -31.92 -26.51
CA THR A 25 11.81 -31.41 -25.65
C THR A 25 12.32 -30.64 -24.46
N ILE A 26 13.43 -31.09 -23.82
CA ILE A 26 14.05 -30.43 -22.68
C ILE A 26 14.72 -29.12 -23.13
N LYS A 27 15.32 -29.12 -24.32
CA LYS A 27 15.92 -27.92 -24.91
C LYS A 27 14.89 -26.83 -25.18
N SER A 28 13.66 -27.22 -25.56
CA SER A 28 12.55 -26.29 -25.74
C SER A 28 12.04 -25.72 -24.40
N MET A 29 11.95 -26.54 -23.35
CA MET A 29 11.60 -26.06 -21.99
C MET A 29 12.65 -25.09 -21.46
N TRP A 30 13.94 -25.41 -21.57
CA TRP A 30 15.00 -24.49 -21.16
C TRP A 30 14.95 -23.15 -21.91
N SER A 31 14.71 -23.19 -23.22
CA SER A 31 14.50 -22.01 -24.05
C SER A 31 13.30 -21.17 -23.58
N GLN A 32 12.19 -21.81 -23.16
CA GLN A 32 11.05 -21.13 -22.58
C GLN A 32 11.40 -20.48 -21.23
N TYR A 33 12.14 -21.16 -20.35
CA TYR A 33 12.63 -20.58 -19.10
C TYR A 33 13.52 -19.35 -19.32
N GLN A 34 14.39 -19.40 -20.32
CA GLN A 34 15.23 -18.24 -20.68
C GLN A 34 14.40 -17.07 -21.18
N LYS A 35 13.41 -17.34 -22.03
CA LYS A 35 12.50 -16.33 -22.55
C LYS A 35 11.67 -15.70 -21.42
N MET A 36 11.11 -16.52 -20.55
CA MET A 36 10.42 -16.06 -19.34
C MET A 36 11.33 -15.20 -18.45
N GLY A 37 12.55 -15.66 -18.19
CA GLY A 37 13.53 -14.89 -17.39
C GLY A 37 13.82 -13.54 -18.00
N LYS A 38 13.98 -13.45 -19.30
CA LYS A 38 14.20 -12.20 -20.03
C LYS A 38 12.99 -11.29 -20.02
N GLU A 39 11.81 -11.81 -20.31
CA GLU A 39 10.55 -11.07 -20.27
C GLU A 39 10.26 -10.54 -18.85
N LEU A 40 10.58 -11.32 -17.80
CA LEU A 40 10.41 -10.93 -16.40
C LEU A 40 11.40 -9.85 -15.99
N SER A 41 12.64 -9.91 -16.47
CA SER A 41 13.66 -8.91 -16.13
C SER A 41 13.53 -7.60 -16.91
N GLU A 42 12.94 -7.65 -18.12
CA GLU A 42 12.89 -6.51 -19.03
C GLU A 42 11.46 -5.96 -19.25
N GLY A 43 10.41 -6.80 -19.15
CA GLY A 43 9.11 -6.48 -19.73
C GLY A 43 7.91 -6.35 -18.79
N ILE A 44 7.90 -6.94 -17.60
CA ILE A 44 6.68 -6.97 -16.77
C ILE A 44 6.49 -5.68 -15.98
N TYR A 45 7.54 -4.91 -15.77
CA TYR A 45 7.50 -3.70 -14.97
C TYR A 45 7.97 -2.52 -15.80
N ALA A 46 7.04 -1.73 -16.30
CA ALA A 46 7.30 -0.53 -17.08
C ALA A 46 8.11 0.51 -16.30
N GLU A 47 8.00 0.55 -14.97
CA GLU A 47 8.75 1.45 -14.10
C GLU A 47 9.94 0.74 -13.43
N ASP A 48 11.08 1.38 -13.46
CA ASP A 48 12.35 0.83 -12.94
C ASP A 48 12.38 0.70 -11.41
N ASN A 49 11.56 1.46 -10.67
CA ASN A 49 11.49 1.46 -9.20
C ASN A 49 10.62 0.33 -8.62
N HIS A 50 9.91 -0.43 -9.45
CA HIS A 50 9.01 -1.47 -8.98
C HIS A 50 9.70 -2.55 -8.12
N PHE A 51 10.98 -2.84 -8.40
CA PHE A 51 11.75 -3.83 -7.61
C PHE A 51 11.88 -3.42 -6.13
N ILE A 52 11.92 -2.13 -5.81
CA ILE A 52 11.98 -1.62 -4.42
C ILE A 52 10.70 -2.02 -3.68
N TYR A 53 9.56 -1.83 -4.30
CA TYR A 53 8.27 -2.21 -3.73
C TYR A 53 8.11 -3.73 -3.58
N GLU A 54 8.65 -4.51 -4.52
CA GLU A 54 8.71 -5.97 -4.39
C GLU A 54 9.59 -6.41 -3.20
N LEU A 55 10.71 -5.73 -2.94
CA LEU A 55 11.53 -6.00 -1.76
C LEU A 55 10.82 -5.62 -0.46
N ILE A 56 10.06 -4.51 -0.45
CA ILE A 56 9.23 -4.12 0.69
C ILE A 56 8.13 -5.16 0.93
N GLN A 57 7.45 -5.65 -0.12
CA GLN A 57 6.47 -6.72 -0.01
C GLN A 57 7.07 -8.02 0.52
N ASN A 58 8.23 -8.40 0.02
CA ASN A 58 8.92 -9.60 0.49
C ASN A 58 9.28 -9.48 1.97
N ALA A 59 9.74 -8.32 2.42
CA ALA A 59 10.02 -8.07 3.84
C ALA A 59 8.74 -8.11 4.69
N GLU A 60 7.62 -7.54 4.20
CA GLU A 60 6.32 -7.58 4.88
C GLU A 60 5.82 -9.01 5.09
N ASP A 61 6.06 -9.89 4.11
CA ASP A 61 5.60 -11.29 4.15
C ASP A 61 6.43 -12.19 5.07
N THR A 62 7.58 -11.71 5.56
CA THR A 62 8.45 -12.49 6.46
C THR A 62 8.08 -12.32 7.94
N LYS A 63 8.71 -13.10 8.82
CA LYS A 63 8.58 -13.00 10.28
C LYS A 63 9.85 -12.39 10.85
N SER A 64 9.70 -11.59 11.88
CA SER A 64 10.82 -11.05 12.67
C SER A 64 10.53 -11.28 14.15
N ASP A 65 11.53 -11.75 14.88
CA ASP A 65 11.46 -11.91 16.34
C ASP A 65 11.80 -10.60 17.08
N GLU A 66 12.18 -9.60 16.33
CA GLU A 66 12.53 -8.28 16.86
C GLU A 66 11.28 -7.44 17.19
N LYS A 67 11.38 -6.58 18.21
CA LYS A 67 10.30 -5.64 18.57
C LYS A 67 9.89 -4.70 17.44
N GLN A 68 10.80 -4.42 16.53
CA GLN A 68 10.59 -3.57 15.37
C GLN A 68 11.07 -4.29 14.13
N HIS A 69 10.14 -4.70 13.28
CA HIS A 69 10.49 -5.25 11.98
C HIS A 69 11.00 -4.11 11.09
N THR A 70 12.26 -4.21 10.67
CA THR A 70 12.99 -3.17 9.96
C THR A 70 13.50 -3.67 8.63
N LEU A 71 13.24 -2.91 7.59
CA LEU A 71 13.88 -3.02 6.28
C LEU A 71 14.81 -1.81 6.08
N GLU A 72 16.06 -2.05 5.70
CA GLU A 72 17.04 -1.01 5.50
C GLU A 72 17.67 -1.09 4.11
N PHE A 73 17.64 0.02 3.39
CA PHE A 73 18.30 0.21 2.11
C PHE A 73 19.55 1.06 2.34
N THR A 74 20.74 0.52 2.02
CA THR A 74 21.99 1.26 2.09
C THR A 74 22.59 1.37 0.70
N LEU A 75 22.62 2.59 0.16
CA LEU A 75 23.19 2.89 -1.14
C LEU A 75 24.67 3.16 -1.02
N GLU A 76 25.47 2.25 -1.55
CA GLU A 76 26.92 2.33 -1.61
C GLU A 76 27.40 2.73 -3.02
N ASN A 77 28.67 3.11 -3.14
CA ASN A 77 29.26 3.38 -4.46
C ASN A 77 29.33 2.13 -5.35
N SER A 78 29.37 0.95 -4.74
CA SER A 78 29.50 -0.35 -5.44
C SER A 78 28.18 -1.02 -5.75
N GLY A 79 27.08 -0.67 -5.06
CA GLY A 79 25.79 -1.32 -5.19
C GLY A 79 24.80 -0.93 -4.11
N LEU A 80 23.67 -1.61 -4.08
CA LEU A 80 22.66 -1.49 -3.04
C LEU A 80 22.75 -2.67 -2.07
N ILE A 81 22.75 -2.36 -0.79
CA ILE A 81 22.58 -3.33 0.29
C ILE A 81 21.15 -3.22 0.81
N VAL A 82 20.46 -4.35 0.91
CA VAL A 82 19.10 -4.41 1.50
C VAL A 82 19.15 -5.36 2.68
N PHE A 83 18.94 -4.83 3.86
CA PHE A 83 18.91 -5.58 5.11
C PHE A 83 17.49 -5.69 5.66
N ASN A 84 17.08 -6.91 6.01
CA ASN A 84 15.82 -7.19 6.69
C ASN A 84 16.11 -7.98 7.97
N ASN A 85 15.66 -7.49 9.14
CA ASN A 85 15.83 -8.14 10.43
C ASN A 85 14.81 -9.27 10.67
N GLU A 86 14.53 -10.04 9.64
CA GLU A 86 13.73 -11.25 9.71
C GLU A 86 14.49 -12.43 10.30
N VAL A 87 13.79 -13.53 10.58
CA VAL A 87 14.40 -14.78 11.13
C VAL A 87 15.32 -15.50 10.12
N GLY A 88 15.36 -15.05 8.87
CA GLY A 88 16.15 -15.64 7.78
C GLY A 88 15.43 -16.78 7.06
N PHE A 89 15.97 -17.16 5.91
CA PHE A 89 15.33 -18.09 4.98
C PHE A 89 15.34 -19.53 5.46
N THR A 90 14.22 -20.20 5.25
CA THR A 90 14.07 -21.66 5.37
C THR A 90 14.53 -22.36 4.09
N GLU A 91 14.64 -23.67 4.13
CA GLU A 91 14.96 -24.50 2.97
C GLU A 91 13.94 -24.37 1.84
N GLU A 92 12.65 -24.33 2.20
CA GLU A 92 11.53 -24.15 1.25
C GLU A 92 11.60 -22.78 0.56
N GLN A 93 11.94 -21.74 1.30
CA GLN A 93 12.11 -20.40 0.73
C GLN A 93 13.32 -20.31 -0.20
N ILE A 94 14.42 -21.02 0.11
CA ILE A 94 15.56 -21.16 -0.79
C ILE A 94 15.16 -21.85 -2.08
N LYS A 95 14.44 -22.97 -2.03
CA LYS A 95 13.94 -23.68 -3.21
C LYS A 95 13.04 -22.78 -4.05
N ALA A 96 12.13 -22.02 -3.41
CA ALA A 96 11.22 -21.10 -4.09
C ALA A 96 11.97 -19.96 -4.81
N ILE A 97 12.98 -19.36 -4.18
CA ILE A 97 13.75 -18.27 -4.79
C ILE A 97 14.62 -18.76 -5.96
N CYS A 98 14.96 -20.05 -5.98
CA CYS A 98 15.68 -20.70 -7.08
C CYS A 98 14.77 -21.22 -8.19
N SER A 99 13.48 -20.92 -8.20
CA SER A 99 12.53 -21.37 -9.23
C SER A 99 11.83 -20.20 -9.92
N PHE A 100 11.14 -20.48 -11.03
CA PHE A 100 10.20 -19.55 -11.65
C PHE A 100 8.75 -19.96 -11.28
N GLY A 101 7.97 -19.00 -10.77
CA GLY A 101 6.54 -19.17 -10.55
C GLY A 101 6.15 -20.04 -9.37
N GLN A 102 7.09 -20.58 -8.59
CA GLN A 102 6.81 -21.23 -7.32
C GLN A 102 6.88 -20.19 -6.19
N SER A 103 5.80 -20.07 -5.44
CA SER A 103 5.75 -19.24 -4.24
C SER A 103 5.35 -20.13 -3.08
N THR A 104 6.12 -20.15 -2.00
CA THR A 104 5.72 -20.78 -0.73
C THR A 104 4.47 -20.13 -0.16
N LYS A 105 4.19 -18.89 -0.55
CA LYS A 105 3.04 -18.07 -0.13
C LYS A 105 1.72 -18.55 -0.74
N ALA A 106 1.74 -19.31 -1.82
CA ALA A 106 0.53 -19.87 -2.46
C ALA A 106 -0.20 -20.89 -1.57
N LEU A 107 0.50 -21.51 -0.62
CA LEU A 107 -0.07 -22.49 0.31
C LEU A 107 -0.76 -21.83 1.53
N GLU A 108 -0.48 -20.56 1.81
CA GLU A 108 -0.97 -19.81 2.98
C GLU A 108 -1.92 -18.65 2.57
N LYS A 109 -2.82 -18.91 1.62
CA LYS A 109 -3.72 -17.93 0.97
C LYS A 109 -4.54 -17.06 1.95
N ASN A 110 -4.84 -17.56 3.14
CA ASN A 110 -5.68 -16.90 4.14
C ASN A 110 -4.93 -15.93 5.07
N GLU A 111 -3.60 -15.91 5.07
CA GLU A 111 -2.81 -15.05 5.96
C GLU A 111 -2.57 -13.63 5.41
N GLY A 112 -3.06 -13.31 4.20
CA GLY A 112 -2.98 -11.97 3.62
C GLY A 112 -1.58 -11.58 3.16
N PHE A 113 -0.86 -12.52 2.56
CA PHE A 113 0.41 -12.25 1.88
C PHE A 113 0.22 -11.32 0.69
N ILE A 114 1.15 -10.37 0.54
CA ILE A 114 1.08 -9.33 -0.50
C ILE A 114 1.73 -9.79 -1.80
N GLY A 115 2.77 -10.62 -1.73
CA GLY A 115 3.54 -11.11 -2.89
C GLY A 115 3.04 -12.44 -3.44
N GLU A 116 2.29 -12.42 -4.54
CA GLU A 116 1.60 -13.61 -5.08
C GLU A 116 2.35 -14.34 -6.20
N LYS A 117 3.34 -13.72 -6.87
CA LYS A 117 3.83 -14.22 -8.17
C LYS A 117 5.03 -15.17 -8.14
N GLY A 118 5.77 -15.27 -7.03
CA GLY A 118 7.03 -16.04 -6.99
C GLY A 118 8.15 -15.53 -7.92
N ILE A 119 7.97 -14.33 -8.49
CA ILE A 119 8.84 -13.73 -9.51
C ILE A 119 9.45 -12.41 -9.04
N GLY A 120 8.89 -11.80 -7.98
CA GLY A 120 9.22 -10.46 -7.53
C GLY A 120 10.71 -10.24 -7.27
N PHE A 121 11.38 -11.24 -6.65
CA PHE A 121 12.84 -11.17 -6.43
C PHE A 121 13.63 -10.97 -7.73
N LYS A 122 13.19 -11.58 -8.85
CA LYS A 122 13.94 -11.51 -10.13
C LYS A 122 13.97 -10.09 -10.71
N SER A 123 13.13 -9.20 -10.23
CA SER A 123 13.14 -7.77 -10.63
C SER A 123 14.45 -7.06 -10.28
N VAL A 124 15.24 -7.57 -9.30
CA VAL A 124 16.55 -7.00 -8.93
C VAL A 124 17.58 -7.06 -10.08
N PHE A 125 17.38 -7.95 -11.06
CA PHE A 125 18.25 -8.04 -12.24
C PHE A 125 18.19 -6.80 -13.16
N LYS A 126 17.27 -5.89 -12.92
CA LYS A 126 17.28 -4.57 -13.56
C LYS A 126 18.49 -3.72 -13.16
N ILE A 127 18.92 -3.83 -11.91
CA ILE A 127 20.01 -2.98 -11.37
C ILE A 127 21.32 -3.73 -11.20
N THR A 128 21.31 -5.06 -11.13
CA THR A 128 22.51 -5.89 -10.88
C THR A 128 22.53 -7.08 -11.82
N ASP A 129 23.73 -7.50 -12.19
CA ASP A 129 23.95 -8.74 -12.94
C ASP A 129 24.29 -9.92 -12.02
N LYS A 130 24.62 -9.64 -10.74
CA LYS A 130 25.08 -10.65 -9.77
C LYS A 130 24.50 -10.39 -8.37
N PRO A 131 23.18 -10.57 -8.14
CA PRO A 131 22.60 -10.43 -6.81
C PRO A 131 23.13 -11.52 -5.88
N ALA A 132 23.60 -11.13 -4.68
CA ALA A 132 24.07 -12.05 -3.64
C ALA A 132 23.12 -12.02 -2.43
N ILE A 133 22.90 -13.19 -1.82
CA ILE A 133 21.98 -13.40 -0.71
C ILE A 133 22.75 -14.02 0.45
N PHE A 134 22.59 -13.39 1.62
CA PHE A 134 23.10 -13.86 2.91
C PHE A 134 21.91 -13.96 3.85
N SER A 135 21.52 -15.17 4.26
CA SER A 135 20.35 -15.36 5.10
C SER A 135 20.46 -16.66 5.89
N ASN A 136 20.30 -16.58 7.20
CA ASN A 136 20.32 -17.75 8.09
C ASN A 136 21.46 -18.75 7.77
N GLY A 137 22.67 -18.23 7.52
CA GLY A 137 23.85 -19.02 7.19
C GLY A 137 23.91 -19.59 5.76
N TYR A 138 22.90 -19.35 4.94
CA TYR A 138 23.02 -19.47 3.48
C TYR A 138 23.79 -18.29 2.94
N LYS A 139 24.68 -18.52 1.97
CA LYS A 139 25.45 -17.50 1.27
C LYS A 139 25.64 -17.91 -0.19
N PHE A 140 24.92 -17.28 -1.09
CA PHE A 140 24.96 -17.62 -2.51
C PHE A 140 24.58 -16.42 -3.38
N TYR A 141 24.87 -16.54 -4.67
CA TYR A 141 24.52 -15.52 -5.66
C TYR A 141 23.93 -16.16 -6.90
N PHE A 142 23.27 -15.34 -7.71
CA PHE A 142 22.84 -15.69 -9.06
C PHE A 142 23.64 -14.89 -10.08
N ASN A 143 23.79 -15.42 -11.29
CA ASN A 143 24.29 -14.69 -12.43
C ASN A 143 23.18 -14.30 -13.38
N LYS A 144 23.27 -13.13 -14.02
CA LYS A 144 22.39 -12.76 -15.12
C LYS A 144 22.66 -13.61 -16.35
N LEU A 145 23.95 -13.83 -16.65
CA LEU A 145 24.43 -14.63 -17.77
C LEU A 145 25.43 -15.68 -17.27
N ASP A 146 25.52 -16.79 -17.99
CA ASP A 146 26.59 -17.78 -17.79
C ASP A 146 27.95 -17.24 -18.24
N ASP A 147 29.01 -18.03 -18.03
CA ASP A 147 30.38 -17.66 -18.40
C ASP A 147 30.56 -17.43 -19.92
N THR A 148 29.65 -17.91 -20.75
CA THR A 148 29.66 -17.67 -22.21
C THR A 148 29.02 -16.33 -22.59
N GLY A 149 28.31 -15.67 -21.65
CA GLY A 149 27.58 -14.43 -21.89
C GLY A 149 26.29 -14.59 -22.71
N VAL A 150 25.84 -15.82 -22.96
CA VAL A 150 24.73 -16.12 -23.85
C VAL A 150 23.49 -16.66 -23.11
N THR A 151 23.71 -17.49 -22.08
CA THR A 151 22.63 -18.18 -21.37
C THR A 151 22.31 -17.51 -20.06
N THR A 152 21.06 -17.20 -19.82
CA THR A 152 20.61 -16.61 -18.55
C THR A 152 20.59 -17.64 -17.42
N GLU A 153 21.14 -17.25 -16.25
CA GLU A 153 21.20 -18.09 -15.06
C GLU A 153 20.44 -17.48 -13.86
N TYR A 154 19.29 -16.86 -14.12
CA TYR A 154 18.49 -16.16 -13.09
C TYR A 154 18.04 -17.02 -11.91
N ILE A 155 18.06 -18.34 -12.03
CA ILE A 155 17.57 -19.29 -11.02
C ILE A 155 18.62 -20.26 -10.54
N ILE A 156 19.82 -20.28 -11.17
CA ILE A 156 20.91 -21.18 -10.79
C ILE A 156 21.73 -20.56 -9.65
N PRO A 157 21.66 -21.10 -8.42
CA PRO A 157 22.40 -20.54 -7.31
C PRO A 157 23.84 -21.00 -7.31
N HIS A 158 24.76 -20.11 -6.95
CA HIS A 158 26.18 -20.39 -6.79
C HIS A 158 26.60 -20.11 -5.35
N TRP A 159 27.13 -21.11 -4.66
CA TRP A 159 27.61 -20.95 -3.29
C TRP A 159 28.79 -19.98 -3.22
N ILE A 160 28.78 -19.07 -2.24
CA ILE A 160 29.90 -18.16 -1.95
C ILE A 160 30.85 -18.89 -0.98
N ASP A 161 32.03 -19.27 -1.44
CA ASP A 161 33.07 -19.88 -0.59
C ASP A 161 33.78 -18.82 0.29
N ASP A 162 34.63 -19.28 1.20
CA ASP A 162 35.27 -18.38 2.16
C ASP A 162 36.31 -17.43 1.49
N ASN A 163 36.87 -17.80 0.33
CA ASN A 163 37.74 -16.92 -0.43
C ASN A 163 36.96 -15.84 -1.18
N GLU A 164 35.83 -16.22 -1.77
CA GLU A 164 34.92 -15.29 -2.43
C GLU A 164 34.24 -14.37 -1.42
N LEU A 165 33.92 -14.87 -0.22
CA LEU A 165 33.30 -14.10 0.86
C LEU A 165 34.14 -12.87 1.27
N LYS A 166 35.45 -12.96 1.18
CA LYS A 166 36.37 -11.83 1.46
C LYS A 166 36.16 -10.61 0.55
N LYS A 167 35.54 -10.80 -0.60
CA LYS A 167 35.18 -9.72 -1.54
C LYS A 167 33.96 -8.94 -1.13
N TYR A 168 33.18 -9.47 -0.16
CA TYR A 168 31.96 -8.84 0.35
C TYR A 168 32.24 -8.08 1.67
N PRO A 169 31.47 -7.04 1.98
CA PRO A 169 31.60 -6.31 3.24
C PRO A 169 31.52 -7.22 4.48
N LEU A 170 32.38 -6.97 5.48
CA LEU A 170 32.49 -7.80 6.70
C LEU A 170 31.17 -7.99 7.46
N GLN A 171 30.27 -7.03 7.37
CA GLN A 171 28.95 -7.07 8.01
C GLN A 171 28.09 -8.25 7.54
N PHE A 172 28.33 -8.83 6.35
CA PHE A 172 27.57 -9.97 5.84
C PHE A 172 27.99 -11.32 6.43
N GLN A 173 29.14 -11.38 7.10
CA GLN A 173 29.73 -12.64 7.55
C GLN A 173 29.07 -13.23 8.82
N LYS A 174 28.33 -12.41 9.59
CA LYS A 174 27.76 -12.79 10.90
C LYS A 174 26.22 -12.77 10.94
N ASN A 175 25.55 -12.63 9.81
CA ASN A 175 24.12 -12.32 9.80
C ASN A 175 23.26 -13.58 9.93
N THR A 176 22.47 -13.66 10.99
CA THR A 176 21.34 -14.60 11.15
C THR A 176 20.11 -14.13 10.38
N HIS A 177 20.03 -12.83 10.10
CA HIS A 177 18.97 -12.17 9.34
C HIS A 177 19.20 -12.27 7.82
N THR A 178 18.41 -11.57 7.02
CA THR A 178 18.57 -11.55 5.57
C THR A 178 19.24 -10.26 5.09
N THR A 179 20.27 -10.41 4.29
CA THR A 179 20.93 -9.32 3.58
C THR A 179 21.05 -9.66 2.11
N LEU A 180 20.61 -8.75 1.26
CA LEU A 180 20.82 -8.80 -0.18
C LEU A 180 21.92 -7.80 -0.54
N TYR A 181 22.87 -8.22 -1.35
CA TYR A 181 23.85 -7.32 -1.96
C TYR A 181 23.66 -7.31 -3.47
N LEU A 182 23.37 -6.14 -4.01
CA LEU A 182 23.04 -5.91 -5.41
C LEU A 182 24.11 -5.00 -6.02
N PRO A 183 25.29 -5.56 -6.43
CA PRO A 183 26.37 -4.77 -7.03
C PRO A 183 25.91 -4.17 -8.35
N PHE A 184 26.24 -2.91 -8.62
CA PHE A 184 25.96 -2.31 -9.92
C PHE A 184 26.78 -2.99 -11.01
N SER A 185 26.13 -3.26 -12.17
CA SER A 185 26.88 -3.71 -13.34
C SER A 185 27.93 -2.66 -13.73
N LYS A 186 29.06 -3.11 -14.29
CA LYS A 186 30.16 -2.21 -14.67
C LYS A 186 29.74 -1.16 -15.69
N GLU A 187 28.84 -1.55 -16.60
CA GLU A 187 28.25 -0.66 -17.57
C GLU A 187 27.19 0.22 -16.91
N LYS A 188 27.24 1.53 -17.19
CA LYS A 188 26.29 2.54 -16.69
C LYS A 188 26.15 2.63 -15.16
N LYS A 189 27.21 2.26 -14.43
CA LYS A 189 27.22 2.21 -12.96
C LYS A 189 26.72 3.52 -12.33
N GLN A 190 27.21 4.65 -12.80
CA GLN A 190 26.85 5.96 -12.25
C GLN A 190 25.37 6.30 -12.55
N GLU A 191 24.93 6.09 -13.81
CA GLU A 191 23.54 6.33 -14.23
C GLU A 191 22.56 5.48 -13.39
N LYS A 192 22.84 4.19 -13.21
CA LYS A 192 22.03 3.29 -12.37
C LYS A 192 22.00 3.72 -10.92
N ARG A 193 23.14 4.18 -10.38
CA ARG A 193 23.24 4.68 -9.01
C ARG A 193 22.39 5.93 -8.81
N ASP A 194 22.51 6.92 -9.70
CA ASP A 194 21.80 8.19 -9.60
C ASP A 194 20.29 7.98 -9.73
N LYS A 195 19.87 7.14 -10.67
CA LYS A 195 18.48 6.76 -10.83
C LYS A 195 17.94 6.07 -9.58
N LEU A 196 18.66 5.07 -9.06
CA LEU A 196 18.26 4.35 -7.85
C LEU A 196 18.19 5.28 -6.62
N LYS A 197 19.08 6.26 -6.53
CA LYS A 197 19.03 7.28 -5.48
C LYS A 197 17.74 8.07 -5.52
N GLU A 198 17.28 8.47 -6.68
CA GLU A 198 16.00 9.16 -6.85
C GLU A 198 14.83 8.22 -6.54
N ASP A 199 14.83 7.00 -7.04
CA ASP A 199 13.77 6.02 -6.79
C ASP A 199 13.60 5.71 -5.29
N ILE A 200 14.70 5.55 -4.56
CA ILE A 200 14.69 5.29 -3.11
C ILE A 200 14.15 6.50 -2.34
N LYS A 201 14.45 7.73 -2.76
CA LYS A 201 13.90 8.94 -2.14
C LYS A 201 12.39 9.05 -2.30
N HIS A 202 11.84 8.47 -3.35
CA HIS A 202 10.41 8.44 -3.62
C HIS A 202 9.66 7.31 -2.87
N ILE A 203 10.34 6.54 -2.01
CA ILE A 203 9.64 5.63 -1.10
C ILE A 203 8.78 6.45 -0.15
N GLU A 204 7.48 6.31 -0.30
CA GLU A 204 6.54 7.10 0.47
C GLU A 204 6.33 6.54 1.88
N PRO A 205 6.54 7.35 2.91
CA PRO A 205 6.36 6.94 4.30
C PRO A 205 4.96 6.38 4.58
N ILE A 206 3.95 6.87 3.88
CA ILE A 206 2.55 6.50 4.03
C ILE A 206 2.29 5.02 3.74
N LEU A 207 3.13 4.37 2.95
CA LEU A 207 3.08 2.94 2.68
C LEU A 207 3.03 2.12 3.98
N LEU A 208 3.75 2.57 5.02
CA LEU A 208 3.75 1.91 6.33
C LEU A 208 2.37 1.82 6.99
N LEU A 209 1.38 2.66 6.60
CA LEU A 209 0.02 2.57 7.14
C LEU A 209 -0.62 1.21 6.87
N PHE A 210 -0.31 0.63 5.71
CA PHE A 210 -0.96 -0.57 5.18
C PHE A 210 -0.16 -1.85 5.42
N LEU A 211 1.08 -1.74 5.86
CA LEU A 211 1.91 -2.87 6.24
C LEU A 211 1.55 -3.34 7.67
N LYS A 212 1.47 -4.65 7.86
CA LYS A 212 1.06 -5.26 9.14
C LYS A 212 2.24 -5.54 10.05
N LYS A 213 3.32 -6.06 9.48
CA LYS A 213 4.52 -6.53 10.19
C LYS A 213 5.63 -5.49 10.16
N LEU A 214 5.92 -4.95 8.98
CA LEU A 214 6.99 -3.97 8.81
C LEU A 214 6.62 -2.66 9.51
N THR A 215 7.45 -2.24 10.45
CA THR A 215 7.23 -1.02 11.25
C THR A 215 8.22 0.08 10.96
N ASN A 216 9.32 -0.24 10.28
CA ASN A 216 10.40 0.71 10.07
C ASN A 216 11.09 0.47 8.72
N ILE A 217 11.21 1.53 7.93
CA ILE A 217 12.01 1.55 6.70
C ILE A 217 13.12 2.58 6.91
N LYS A 218 14.37 2.16 6.71
CA LYS A 218 15.55 3.03 6.81
C LYS A 218 16.19 3.17 5.45
N ILE A 219 16.66 4.35 5.14
CA ILE A 219 17.41 4.65 3.92
C ILE A 219 18.73 5.31 4.33
N ASN A 220 19.82 4.74 3.89
CA ASN A 220 21.17 5.26 4.13
C ASN A 220 21.89 5.48 2.80
N GLU A 221 22.69 6.51 2.72
CA GLU A 221 23.56 6.78 1.57
C GLU A 221 25.01 6.89 2.03
N SER A 222 25.87 6.03 1.50
CA SER A 222 27.33 6.03 1.79
C SER A 222 27.63 6.09 3.30
N GLY A 223 26.91 5.30 4.11
CA GLY A 223 27.08 5.26 5.56
C GLY A 223 26.37 6.38 6.33
N GLN A 224 25.76 7.34 5.65
CA GLN A 224 24.97 8.40 6.28
C GLN A 224 23.48 8.08 6.20
N LYS A 225 22.79 8.18 7.34
CA LYS A 225 21.33 8.01 7.41
C LYS A 225 20.65 9.18 6.71
N VAL A 226 19.96 8.89 5.62
CA VAL A 226 19.23 9.90 4.83
C VAL A 226 17.78 10.00 5.25
N ILE A 227 17.08 8.87 5.37
CA ILE A 227 15.66 8.80 5.72
C ILE A 227 15.45 7.69 6.76
N ASN A 228 14.59 7.94 7.72
CA ASN A 228 14.08 6.93 8.61
C ASN A 228 12.58 7.13 8.75
N THR A 229 11.83 6.15 8.31
CA THR A 229 10.37 6.14 8.38
C THR A 229 9.93 5.10 9.39
N LYS A 230 9.17 5.51 10.39
CA LYS A 230 8.73 4.67 11.50
C LYS A 230 7.23 4.78 11.69
N LYS A 231 6.59 3.64 11.85
CA LYS A 231 5.19 3.51 12.21
C LYS A 231 5.05 3.23 13.70
N THR A 232 4.18 3.99 14.37
CA THR A 232 3.71 3.67 15.72
C THR A 232 2.19 3.67 15.74
N SER A 233 1.56 2.90 16.65
CA SER A 233 0.11 2.90 16.77
C SER A 233 -0.31 2.99 18.23
N THR A 234 -1.32 3.83 18.46
CA THR A 234 -1.97 4.01 19.77
C THR A 234 -3.48 3.83 19.61
N LYS A 235 -4.17 3.56 20.70
CA LYS A 235 -5.62 3.67 20.72
C LYS A 235 -5.95 5.09 21.18
N ASP A 236 -6.72 5.81 20.38
CA ASP A 236 -7.27 7.11 20.73
C ASP A 236 -8.79 6.92 20.88
N GLU A 237 -9.28 7.03 22.12
CA GLU A 237 -10.68 6.78 22.46
C GLU A 237 -11.24 5.48 21.88
N LYS A 238 -11.94 5.57 20.73
CA LYS A 238 -12.58 4.44 20.06
C LYS A 238 -11.90 4.07 18.71
N LEU A 239 -10.88 4.82 18.30
CA LEU A 239 -10.23 4.65 17.00
C LEU A 239 -8.75 4.29 17.16
N LYS A 240 -8.21 3.60 16.17
CA LYS A 240 -6.78 3.33 16.09
C LYS A 240 -6.08 4.51 15.43
N LEU A 241 -5.28 5.23 16.18
CA LEU A 241 -4.42 6.29 15.66
C LEU A 241 -3.06 5.71 15.28
N VAL A 242 -2.65 5.88 14.04
CA VAL A 242 -1.33 5.49 13.54
C VAL A 242 -0.53 6.75 13.23
N THR A 243 0.69 6.78 13.72
CA THR A 243 1.63 7.87 13.48
C THR A 243 2.75 7.39 12.57
N ILE A 244 3.02 8.14 11.52
CA ILE A 244 4.18 7.96 10.65
C ILE A 244 5.16 9.08 10.94
N GLN A 245 6.36 8.70 11.33
CA GLN A 245 7.46 9.65 11.58
C GLN A 245 8.48 9.51 10.46
N ASN A 246 8.74 10.60 9.75
CA ASN A 246 9.77 10.68 8.72
C ASN A 246 10.61 11.94 8.96
N LYS A 247 11.90 11.78 9.31
CA LYS A 247 12.80 12.87 9.69
C LYS A 247 12.11 13.86 10.63
N ASP A 248 11.71 15.01 10.08
CA ASP A 248 11.15 16.15 10.79
C ASP A 248 9.61 16.21 10.69
N THR A 249 8.98 15.28 9.97
CA THR A 249 7.52 15.22 9.81
C THR A 249 6.90 14.16 10.70
N LEU A 250 5.72 14.47 11.22
CA LEU A 250 4.92 13.58 12.04
C LEU A 250 3.48 13.63 11.55
N ASP A 251 3.11 12.64 10.75
CA ASP A 251 1.77 12.53 10.20
C ASP A 251 0.94 11.50 10.97
N ARG A 252 -0.31 11.81 11.24
CA ARG A 252 -1.22 10.99 12.03
C ARG A 252 -2.46 10.65 11.22
N TYR A 253 -2.91 9.39 11.35
CA TYR A 253 -4.07 8.88 10.61
C TYR A 253 -4.97 8.06 11.54
N TYR A 254 -6.27 8.32 11.50
CA TYR A 254 -7.29 7.45 12.08
C TYR A 254 -7.56 6.32 11.12
N ILE A 255 -7.31 5.08 11.55
CA ILE A 255 -7.39 3.89 10.71
C ILE A 255 -8.67 3.12 10.99
N PHE A 256 -9.46 2.93 9.93
CA PHE A 256 -10.58 2.01 9.90
C PHE A 256 -10.19 0.80 9.08
N LYS A 257 -10.38 -0.37 9.67
CA LYS A 257 -10.04 -1.64 9.06
C LYS A 257 -11.20 -2.60 9.22
N LYS A 258 -11.65 -3.18 8.11
CA LYS A 258 -12.72 -4.17 8.09
C LYS A 258 -12.33 -5.35 7.23
N SER A 259 -12.52 -6.56 7.77
CA SER A 259 -12.52 -7.80 7.00
C SER A 259 -13.93 -8.03 6.46
N ILE A 260 -14.05 -8.18 5.15
CA ILE A 260 -15.30 -8.43 4.43
C ILE A 260 -15.30 -9.85 3.88
N ASP A 261 -16.46 -10.51 3.93
CA ASP A 261 -16.63 -11.81 3.30
C ASP A 261 -16.72 -11.65 1.79
N VAL A 262 -15.96 -12.46 1.07
CA VAL A 262 -15.89 -12.39 -0.39
C VAL A 262 -17.15 -12.99 -1.00
N ASN A 263 -17.75 -12.29 -1.93
CA ASN A 263 -18.85 -12.84 -2.72
C ASN A 263 -18.34 -13.99 -3.59
N GLN A 264 -18.79 -15.20 -3.29
CA GLN A 264 -18.37 -16.45 -3.96
C GLN A 264 -18.91 -16.58 -5.39
N ASP A 265 -19.82 -15.70 -5.80
CA ASP A 265 -20.40 -15.68 -7.14
C ASP A 265 -19.56 -14.94 -8.18
N LEU A 266 -18.53 -14.21 -7.74
CA LEU A 266 -17.64 -13.48 -8.63
C LEU A 266 -16.81 -14.40 -9.53
N ASP A 267 -16.65 -14.03 -10.79
CA ASP A 267 -15.90 -14.80 -11.77
C ASP A 267 -14.44 -15.04 -11.35
N GLU A 268 -13.80 -14.07 -10.70
CA GLU A 268 -12.43 -14.19 -10.17
C GLU A 268 -12.28 -15.27 -9.10
N VAL A 269 -13.35 -15.58 -8.37
CA VAL A 269 -13.36 -16.62 -7.33
C VAL A 269 -13.67 -17.98 -7.96
N LYS A 270 -14.56 -18.01 -8.94
CA LYS A 270 -14.96 -19.22 -9.69
C LYS A 270 -13.88 -19.73 -10.62
N ASP A 271 -12.99 -18.87 -11.09
CA ASP A 271 -11.88 -19.26 -11.97
C ASP A 271 -10.94 -20.25 -11.25
N LYS A 272 -11.02 -21.53 -11.66
CA LYS A 272 -10.21 -22.63 -11.08
C LYS A 272 -8.71 -22.40 -11.15
N ASN A 273 -8.24 -21.61 -12.09
CA ASN A 273 -6.84 -21.23 -12.30
C ASN A 273 -6.55 -19.81 -11.81
N GLY A 274 -7.57 -19.11 -11.32
CA GLY A 274 -7.51 -17.73 -10.84
C GLY A 274 -6.79 -17.59 -9.51
N ARG A 275 -6.17 -16.44 -9.31
CA ARG A 275 -5.44 -16.11 -8.09
C ARG A 275 -6.35 -15.93 -6.88
N ARG A 276 -7.63 -15.61 -7.11
CA ARG A 276 -8.65 -15.34 -6.09
C ARG A 276 -9.53 -16.54 -5.76
N LYS A 277 -9.21 -17.69 -6.36
CA LYS A 277 -9.85 -18.94 -6.05
C LYS A 277 -9.72 -19.26 -4.56
N ASP A 278 -10.81 -19.72 -3.96
CA ASP A 278 -10.90 -20.14 -2.55
C ASP A 278 -10.60 -19.03 -1.51
N ILE A 279 -10.67 -17.76 -1.92
CA ILE A 279 -10.53 -16.65 -1.00
C ILE A 279 -11.88 -16.38 -0.33
N GLU A 280 -11.90 -16.50 1.00
CA GLU A 280 -13.12 -16.28 1.78
C GLU A 280 -13.26 -14.84 2.26
N LYS A 281 -12.14 -14.15 2.54
CA LYS A 281 -12.14 -12.81 3.15
C LYS A 281 -11.14 -11.88 2.49
N ARG A 282 -11.50 -10.61 2.43
CA ARG A 282 -10.60 -9.51 2.04
C ARG A 282 -10.68 -8.36 3.04
N GLU A 283 -9.62 -7.58 3.08
CA GLU A 283 -9.50 -6.47 4.01
C GLU A 283 -9.59 -5.14 3.26
N ILE A 284 -10.43 -4.25 3.77
CA ILE A 284 -10.48 -2.85 3.38
C ILE A 284 -9.89 -2.02 4.53
N ILE A 285 -9.00 -1.09 4.19
CA ILE A 285 -8.44 -0.12 5.13
C ILE A 285 -8.70 1.28 4.60
N LEU A 286 -9.32 2.13 5.43
CA LEU A 286 -9.48 3.55 5.15
C LEU A 286 -8.67 4.33 6.18
N ALA A 287 -7.84 5.27 5.70
CA ALA A 287 -6.98 6.08 6.55
C ALA A 287 -7.34 7.56 6.42
N PHE A 288 -7.85 8.12 7.50
CA PHE A 288 -8.31 9.51 7.60
C PHE A 288 -7.20 10.34 8.27
N PRO A 289 -6.61 11.31 7.57
CA PRO A 289 -5.54 12.14 8.14
C PRO A 289 -6.08 12.96 9.32
N ASP A 290 -5.30 13.09 10.40
CA ASP A 290 -5.57 14.11 11.41
C ASP A 290 -5.45 15.49 10.74
N PHE A 291 -6.44 16.37 10.92
CA PHE A 291 -6.47 17.71 10.31
C PHE A 291 -5.27 18.60 10.67
N LYS A 292 -4.42 18.15 11.57
CA LYS A 292 -3.12 18.78 11.85
C LYS A 292 -2.03 18.40 10.85
N ASN A 293 -2.27 17.38 10.01
CA ASN A 293 -1.33 17.01 8.97
C ASN A 293 -1.24 18.12 7.93
N LYS A 294 -0.05 18.40 7.47
CA LYS A 294 0.20 19.41 6.45
C LYS A 294 -0.05 18.89 5.03
N THR A 295 0.07 17.58 4.85
CA THR A 295 -0.06 16.93 3.53
C THR A 295 -1.49 16.39 3.37
N LYS A 296 -2.12 16.75 2.25
CA LYS A 296 -3.35 16.12 1.78
C LYS A 296 -2.95 14.85 1.02
N GLU A 297 -3.56 13.74 1.35
CA GLU A 297 -3.32 12.47 0.68
C GLU A 297 -4.65 11.79 0.40
N ASP A 298 -4.90 11.50 -0.87
CA ASP A 298 -6.16 10.95 -1.38
C ASP A 298 -5.93 9.73 -2.27
N ARG A 299 -4.73 9.16 -2.24
CA ARG A 299 -4.34 8.07 -3.12
C ARG A 299 -5.06 6.77 -2.80
N ILE A 300 -5.26 5.97 -3.84
CA ILE A 300 -5.77 4.61 -3.74
C ILE A 300 -4.56 3.65 -3.74
N PHE A 301 -4.57 2.73 -2.79
CA PHE A 301 -3.58 1.68 -2.66
C PHE A 301 -4.22 0.33 -2.98
N SER A 302 -3.48 -0.52 -3.69
CA SER A 302 -3.75 -1.94 -3.82
C SER A 302 -2.50 -2.68 -3.38
N PHE A 303 -2.35 -2.81 -2.04
CA PHE A 303 -1.16 -3.22 -1.29
C PHE A 303 0.05 -2.28 -1.49
N LEU A 304 0.29 -1.83 -2.69
CA LEU A 304 1.29 -0.83 -3.08
C LEU A 304 0.60 0.43 -3.61
N PRO A 305 1.30 1.57 -3.67
CA PRO A 305 0.74 2.78 -4.25
C PRO A 305 0.30 2.55 -5.69
N THR A 306 -0.82 3.15 -6.07
CA THR A 306 -1.25 3.28 -7.45
C THR A 306 -1.12 4.73 -7.90
N LYS A 307 -1.34 5.02 -9.20
CA LYS A 307 -1.44 6.38 -9.70
C LYS A 307 -2.85 6.98 -9.55
N LEU A 308 -3.74 6.26 -8.88
CA LEU A 308 -5.15 6.65 -8.74
C LEU A 308 -5.36 7.47 -7.47
N HIS A 309 -6.18 8.48 -7.60
CA HIS A 309 -6.64 9.36 -6.54
C HIS A 309 -8.14 9.17 -6.31
N SER A 310 -8.56 9.13 -5.06
CA SER A 310 -9.98 9.07 -4.71
C SER A 310 -10.66 10.42 -4.85
N GLU A 311 -9.90 11.49 -5.00
CA GLU A 311 -10.33 12.88 -4.97
C GLU A 311 -11.00 13.30 -3.64
N LEU A 312 -10.95 12.43 -2.63
CA LEU A 312 -11.47 12.64 -1.28
C LEU A 312 -10.32 12.85 -0.29
N ASN A 313 -10.59 13.46 0.86
CA ASN A 313 -9.54 13.76 1.85
C ASN A 313 -9.22 12.56 2.76
N PHE A 314 -9.16 11.35 2.20
CA PHE A 314 -8.71 10.14 2.89
C PHE A 314 -8.17 9.10 1.90
N ILE A 315 -7.43 8.14 2.42
CA ILE A 315 -6.75 7.12 1.65
C ILE A 315 -7.56 5.84 1.68
N ILE A 316 -7.62 5.16 0.53
CA ILE A 316 -8.28 3.87 0.36
C ILE A 316 -7.22 2.80 0.11
N GLN A 317 -7.27 1.70 0.86
CA GLN A 317 -6.52 0.47 0.58
C GLN A 317 -7.50 -0.68 0.42
N ALA A 318 -7.48 -1.33 -0.74
CA ALA A 318 -8.26 -2.51 -1.05
C ALA A 318 -7.53 -3.45 -2.03
N ASP A 319 -7.96 -4.70 -2.15
CA ASP A 319 -7.41 -5.66 -3.13
C ASP A 319 -8.03 -5.41 -4.50
N LEU A 320 -7.50 -4.45 -5.26
CA LEU A 320 -8.03 -4.07 -6.57
C LEU A 320 -7.29 -4.75 -7.72
N ILE A 321 -8.02 -5.08 -8.76
CA ILE A 321 -7.46 -5.51 -10.05
C ILE A 321 -7.09 -4.27 -10.85
N LEU A 322 -5.79 -4.11 -11.05
CA LEU A 322 -5.22 -2.98 -11.75
C LEU A 322 -4.90 -3.34 -13.20
N GLN A 323 -4.97 -2.38 -14.09
CA GLN A 323 -4.42 -2.47 -15.43
C GLN A 323 -2.88 -2.51 -15.41
N SER A 324 -2.26 -2.85 -16.54
CA SER A 324 -0.79 -2.84 -16.66
C SER A 324 -0.23 -1.46 -16.26
N GLY A 325 0.90 -1.45 -15.54
CA GLY A 325 1.53 -0.21 -15.05
C GLY A 325 0.93 0.35 -13.76
N ARG A 326 -0.09 -0.29 -13.17
CA ARG A 326 -0.76 0.16 -11.93
C ARG A 326 -1.37 1.57 -12.03
N GLU A 327 -1.65 2.04 -13.25
CA GLU A 327 -2.13 3.40 -13.50
C GLU A 327 -3.63 3.53 -13.30
N ASN A 328 -4.40 2.49 -13.69
CA ASN A 328 -5.85 2.50 -13.64
C ASN A 328 -6.43 1.20 -13.04
N ILE A 329 -7.67 1.31 -12.57
CA ILE A 329 -8.50 0.20 -12.12
C ILE A 329 -9.27 -0.33 -13.33
N ALA A 330 -9.40 -1.66 -13.46
CA ALA A 330 -10.29 -2.28 -14.44
C ALA A 330 -11.75 -1.99 -14.03
N ILE A 331 -12.41 -1.05 -14.74
CA ILE A 331 -13.73 -0.51 -14.35
C ILE A 331 -14.82 -1.56 -14.52
N ASP A 332 -14.78 -2.32 -15.63
CA ASP A 332 -15.79 -3.32 -15.96
C ASP A 332 -15.62 -4.63 -15.18
N ASN A 333 -14.64 -4.70 -14.31
CA ASN A 333 -14.33 -5.90 -13.55
C ASN A 333 -15.24 -6.01 -12.32
N GLU A 334 -15.96 -7.13 -12.20
CA GLU A 334 -16.93 -7.39 -11.12
C GLU A 334 -16.31 -7.37 -9.72
N TRP A 335 -15.06 -7.85 -9.58
CA TRP A 335 -14.33 -7.81 -8.33
C TRP A 335 -14.10 -6.38 -7.86
N ASN A 336 -13.67 -5.48 -8.74
CA ASN A 336 -13.47 -4.09 -8.40
C ASN A 336 -14.79 -3.38 -8.07
N GLN A 337 -15.86 -3.65 -8.84
CA GLN A 337 -17.18 -3.12 -8.54
C GLN A 337 -17.68 -3.57 -7.16
N TRP A 338 -17.50 -4.85 -6.83
CA TRP A 338 -17.81 -5.38 -5.52
C TRP A 338 -17.00 -4.68 -4.41
N GLN A 339 -15.68 -4.54 -4.57
CA GLN A 339 -14.83 -3.84 -3.60
C GLN A 339 -15.29 -2.41 -3.35
N PHE A 340 -15.62 -1.65 -4.39
CA PHE A 340 -16.12 -0.28 -4.26
C PHE A 340 -17.48 -0.21 -3.57
N ASN A 341 -18.37 -1.14 -3.82
CA ASN A 341 -19.66 -1.24 -3.12
C ASN A 341 -19.46 -1.54 -1.62
N GLU A 342 -18.52 -2.40 -1.25
CA GLU A 342 -18.20 -2.67 0.16
C GLU A 342 -17.52 -1.47 0.85
N ILE A 343 -16.68 -0.71 0.14
CA ILE A 343 -16.12 0.56 0.63
C ILE A 343 -17.23 1.57 0.89
N GLU A 344 -18.19 1.72 -0.01
CA GLU A 344 -19.36 2.59 0.17
C GLU A 344 -20.15 2.21 1.42
N LYS A 345 -20.54 0.95 1.56
CA LYS A 345 -21.26 0.45 2.74
C LYS A 345 -20.48 0.73 4.03
N LEU A 346 -19.17 0.43 4.03
CA LEU A 346 -18.31 0.68 5.20
C LEU A 346 -18.33 2.16 5.60
N ILE A 347 -18.26 3.07 4.64
CA ILE A 347 -18.31 4.51 4.90
C ILE A 347 -19.68 4.93 5.44
N CYS A 348 -20.74 4.59 4.73
CA CYS A 348 -22.09 5.07 5.04
C CYS A 348 -22.65 4.46 6.32
N ASP A 349 -22.48 3.16 6.53
CA ASP A 349 -23.10 2.43 7.64
C ASP A 349 -22.30 2.52 8.94
N GLU A 350 -20.95 2.58 8.85
CA GLU A 350 -20.11 2.48 10.04
C GLU A 350 -19.26 3.72 10.30
N ILE A 351 -18.50 4.18 9.28
CA ILE A 351 -17.43 5.18 9.50
C ILE A 351 -18.03 6.54 9.83
N VAL A 352 -19.03 6.98 9.10
CA VAL A 352 -19.73 8.25 9.37
C VAL A 352 -20.19 8.29 10.82
N ASN A 353 -20.78 7.21 11.32
CA ASN A 353 -21.24 7.13 12.72
C ASN A 353 -20.07 7.16 13.71
N LYS A 354 -18.96 6.49 13.42
CA LYS A 354 -17.76 6.53 14.29
C LYS A 354 -17.15 7.93 14.34
N LEU A 355 -17.07 8.62 13.20
CA LEU A 355 -16.57 9.99 13.12
C LEU A 355 -17.46 10.97 13.88
N LYS A 356 -18.80 10.85 13.75
CA LYS A 356 -19.80 11.65 14.49
C LYS A 356 -19.69 11.45 16.01
N ASN A 357 -19.34 10.26 16.48
CA ASN A 357 -19.22 9.94 17.90
C ASN A 357 -17.81 10.18 18.47
N HIS A 358 -16.87 10.68 17.68
CA HIS A 358 -15.52 10.99 18.15
C HIS A 358 -15.45 12.42 18.71
N SER A 359 -14.82 12.61 19.86
CA SER A 359 -14.83 13.88 20.60
C SER A 359 -14.36 15.10 19.80
N LYS A 360 -13.38 14.91 18.90
CA LYS A 360 -12.82 15.99 18.07
C LYS A 360 -13.35 15.98 16.64
N LEU A 361 -13.43 14.79 16.03
CA LEU A 361 -13.77 14.67 14.61
C LEU A 361 -15.22 15.02 14.31
N LYS A 362 -16.13 14.87 15.29
CA LYS A 362 -17.54 15.22 15.14
C LYS A 362 -17.78 16.63 14.60
N PHE A 363 -16.86 17.55 14.83
CA PHE A 363 -17.02 18.93 14.40
C PHE A 363 -16.51 19.25 12.98
N CYS A 364 -15.79 18.31 12.35
CA CYS A 364 -15.11 18.56 11.08
C CYS A 364 -15.08 17.34 10.14
N TYR A 365 -15.82 16.28 10.45
CA TYR A 365 -15.73 15.03 9.68
C TYR A 365 -16.21 15.17 8.22
N LEU A 366 -17.07 16.12 7.93
CA LEU A 366 -17.50 16.39 6.55
C LEU A 366 -16.34 16.80 5.65
N ASP A 367 -15.30 17.44 6.21
CA ASP A 367 -14.13 17.84 5.44
C ASP A 367 -13.43 16.66 4.74
N TYR A 368 -13.61 15.42 5.25
CA TYR A 368 -13.08 14.22 4.59
C TYR A 368 -13.78 13.90 3.26
N PHE A 369 -15.02 14.34 3.08
CA PHE A 369 -15.83 14.03 1.92
C PHE A 369 -15.92 15.20 0.90
N ILE A 370 -15.08 16.21 1.07
CA ILE A 370 -14.94 17.28 0.05
C ILE A 370 -14.20 16.69 -1.15
N LYS A 371 -14.79 16.88 -2.34
CA LYS A 371 -14.16 16.49 -3.58
C LYS A 371 -13.17 17.56 -4.03
N ASN A 372 -11.91 17.15 -4.26
CA ASN A 372 -10.81 18.05 -4.61
C ASN A 372 -10.55 18.17 -6.13
N GLY A 373 -11.16 17.32 -6.94
CA GLY A 373 -10.96 17.27 -8.38
C GLY A 373 -12.10 16.55 -9.10
N ASN A 374 -11.88 16.20 -10.36
CA ASN A 374 -12.79 15.38 -11.16
C ASN A 374 -12.07 14.09 -11.54
N SER A 375 -12.45 12.99 -10.97
CA SER A 375 -11.94 11.69 -11.36
C SER A 375 -12.48 11.30 -12.74
N HIS A 376 -11.62 10.78 -13.60
CA HIS A 376 -12.07 10.15 -14.85
C HIS A 376 -12.49 8.70 -14.66
N ASN A 377 -12.36 8.16 -13.45
CA ASN A 377 -12.71 6.78 -13.12
C ASN A 377 -14.17 6.70 -12.62
N GLN A 378 -15.03 6.00 -13.37
CA GLN A 378 -16.44 5.89 -13.07
C GLN A 378 -16.75 5.24 -11.71
N LEU A 379 -15.93 4.31 -11.23
CA LEU A 379 -16.12 3.69 -9.91
C LEU A 379 -15.89 4.70 -8.78
N ILE A 380 -14.88 5.56 -8.93
CA ILE A 380 -14.59 6.63 -7.97
C ILE A 380 -15.69 7.68 -7.97
N GLU A 381 -16.17 8.09 -9.15
CA GLU A 381 -17.28 9.04 -9.27
C GLU A 381 -18.55 8.50 -8.62
N LYS A 382 -18.92 7.25 -8.91
CA LYS A 382 -20.10 6.60 -8.32
C LYS A 382 -19.98 6.49 -6.80
N LEU A 383 -18.80 6.09 -6.27
CA LEU A 383 -18.55 6.05 -4.84
C LEU A 383 -18.79 7.42 -4.20
N TYR A 384 -18.24 8.47 -4.79
CA TYR A 384 -18.43 9.84 -4.29
C TYR A 384 -19.92 10.26 -4.30
N GLU A 385 -20.62 10.07 -5.42
CA GLU A 385 -22.02 10.45 -5.57
C GLU A 385 -22.90 9.75 -4.54
N ASN A 386 -22.69 8.46 -4.32
CA ASN A 386 -23.45 7.67 -3.35
C ASN A 386 -23.18 8.12 -1.90
N ILE A 387 -21.92 8.42 -1.56
CA ILE A 387 -21.58 8.97 -0.23
C ILE A 387 -22.30 10.31 -0.02
N ILE A 388 -22.26 11.23 -0.99
CA ILE A 388 -22.88 12.55 -0.88
C ILE A 388 -24.42 12.43 -0.79
N TYR A 389 -25.01 11.53 -1.57
CA TYR A 389 -26.45 11.25 -1.50
C TYR A 389 -26.84 10.77 -0.10
N ASN A 390 -26.12 9.80 0.44
CA ASN A 390 -26.37 9.27 1.78
C ASN A 390 -26.20 10.34 2.87
N LEU A 391 -25.14 11.15 2.80
CA LEU A 391 -24.91 12.23 3.75
C LEU A 391 -25.99 13.30 3.70
N LYS A 392 -26.51 13.62 2.52
CA LYS A 392 -27.58 14.61 2.34
C LYS A 392 -28.92 14.13 2.91
N ASP A 393 -29.17 12.84 2.79
CA ASP A 393 -30.45 12.23 3.20
C ASP A 393 -30.50 11.80 4.67
N SER A 394 -29.33 11.84 5.34
CA SER A 394 -29.16 11.38 6.72
C SER A 394 -29.08 12.55 7.72
N PHE A 395 -29.04 12.20 9.01
CA PHE A 395 -28.79 13.16 10.10
C PHE A 395 -27.29 13.46 10.22
N THR A 396 -26.78 14.44 9.48
CA THR A 396 -25.35 14.67 9.28
C THR A 396 -24.81 15.98 9.84
N ILE A 397 -25.66 16.94 10.12
CA ILE A 397 -25.25 18.25 10.66
C ILE A 397 -25.48 18.30 12.16
N LEU A 398 -24.46 18.68 12.92
CA LEU A 398 -24.59 18.89 14.35
C LEU A 398 -25.23 20.26 14.60
N SER A 399 -26.34 20.27 15.32
CA SER A 399 -27.04 21.49 15.70
C SER A 399 -26.53 22.05 17.03
N ASP A 400 -26.92 23.29 17.35
CA ASP A 400 -26.62 23.99 18.60
C ASP A 400 -27.23 23.31 19.84
N ASN A 401 -28.27 22.48 19.67
CA ASN A 401 -28.80 21.62 20.72
C ASN A 401 -28.03 20.32 20.93
N GLU A 402 -26.86 20.19 20.32
CA GLU A 402 -26.02 18.97 20.34
C GLU A 402 -26.70 17.72 19.77
N THR A 403 -27.68 17.90 18.88
CA THR A 403 -28.37 16.85 18.18
C THR A 403 -27.97 16.80 16.71
N TRP A 404 -28.00 15.59 16.12
CA TRP A 404 -27.70 15.41 14.70
C TRP A 404 -28.98 15.67 13.90
N GLN A 405 -28.92 16.56 12.92
CA GLN A 405 -30.06 17.00 12.10
C GLN A 405 -29.80 16.64 10.63
N ASN A 406 -30.92 16.43 9.92
CA ASN A 406 -30.90 16.36 8.46
C ASN A 406 -30.56 17.75 7.89
N PRO A 407 -29.76 17.87 6.83
CA PRO A 407 -29.41 19.16 6.20
C PRO A 407 -30.65 20.04 5.87
N ASN A 408 -31.75 19.42 5.51
CA ASN A 408 -33.00 20.16 5.19
C ASN A 408 -33.61 20.87 6.41
N ASN A 409 -33.26 20.45 7.62
CA ASN A 409 -33.77 21.01 8.87
C ASN A 409 -32.79 22.01 9.49
N ILE A 410 -31.75 22.38 8.77
CA ILE A 410 -30.71 23.30 9.26
C ILE A 410 -30.88 24.68 8.62
N ILE A 411 -30.71 25.69 9.46
CA ILE A 411 -30.61 27.10 9.05
C ILE A 411 -29.19 27.58 9.38
N LEU A 412 -28.55 28.20 8.38
CA LEU A 412 -27.31 28.91 8.55
C LEU A 412 -27.60 30.40 8.70
N LEU A 413 -27.34 30.96 9.89
CA LEU A 413 -27.47 32.39 10.12
C LEU A 413 -26.26 33.13 9.54
N GLU A 414 -26.55 34.14 8.72
CA GLU A 414 -25.55 35.00 8.04
C GLU A 414 -25.25 36.24 8.92
N ASP A 415 -24.20 36.98 8.57
CA ASP A 415 -23.85 38.30 9.15
C ASP A 415 -23.66 38.32 10.69
N ASN A 416 -23.10 37.25 11.26
CA ASN A 416 -22.90 37.15 12.72
C ASN A 416 -24.21 37.30 13.56
N ILE A 417 -25.35 37.02 12.96
CA ILE A 417 -26.64 37.03 13.63
C ILE A 417 -26.65 35.90 14.67
N LYS A 418 -27.08 36.22 15.89
CA LYS A 418 -27.33 35.25 16.94
C LYS A 418 -28.81 35.31 17.30
N ILE A 419 -29.51 34.20 17.11
CA ILE A 419 -30.93 34.05 17.50
C ILE A 419 -31.00 32.80 18.35
N ASP A 420 -31.68 32.88 19.47
CA ASP A 420 -31.99 31.68 20.26
C ASP A 420 -32.87 30.73 19.44
N THR A 421 -32.52 29.42 19.46
CA THR A 421 -33.25 28.38 18.71
C THR A 421 -34.78 28.41 18.93
N LYS A 422 -35.23 28.82 20.13
CA LYS A 422 -36.64 29.00 20.44
C LYS A 422 -37.32 30.02 19.50
N TYR A 423 -36.66 31.16 19.27
CA TYR A 423 -37.21 32.20 18.37
C TYR A 423 -37.02 31.80 16.90
N LEU A 424 -35.96 31.09 16.57
CA LEU A 424 -35.74 30.54 15.23
C LEU A 424 -36.91 29.58 14.84
N LYS A 425 -37.29 28.70 15.75
CA LYS A 425 -38.44 27.79 15.54
C LYS A 425 -39.77 28.55 15.37
N LEU A 426 -39.98 29.59 16.11
CA LEU A 426 -41.17 30.44 15.95
C LEU A 426 -41.23 31.15 14.58
N LEU A 427 -40.06 31.58 14.07
CA LEU A 427 -39.98 32.32 12.81
C LEU A 427 -40.04 31.44 11.57
N PHE A 428 -39.46 30.26 11.62
CA PHE A 428 -39.20 29.39 10.45
C PHE A 428 -39.86 28.01 10.55
N GLY A 429 -40.36 27.62 11.72
CA GLY A 429 -41.02 26.33 11.98
C GLY A 429 -40.23 25.45 12.95
N ASP A 430 -40.95 24.56 13.66
CA ASP A 430 -40.43 23.74 14.75
C ASP A 430 -39.33 22.75 14.33
N ASN A 431 -39.22 22.41 13.07
CA ASN A 431 -38.26 21.45 12.53
C ASN A 431 -36.90 22.06 12.30
N TYR A 432 -36.73 23.38 12.37
CA TYR A 432 -35.47 24.04 12.04
C TYR A 432 -34.59 24.27 13.28
N GLU A 433 -33.30 23.98 13.10
CA GLU A 433 -32.25 24.25 14.07
C GLU A 433 -31.08 24.95 13.40
N GLN A 434 -30.28 25.65 14.17
CA GLN A 434 -29.04 26.27 13.65
C GLN A 434 -27.85 25.34 13.81
N VAL A 435 -26.83 25.58 13.00
CA VAL A 435 -25.58 24.81 13.04
C VAL A 435 -24.85 25.08 14.36
N HIS A 436 -24.33 24.05 15.00
CA HIS A 436 -23.49 24.16 16.19
C HIS A 436 -22.26 25.03 15.93
N GLU A 437 -21.92 25.98 16.83
CA GLU A 437 -20.85 26.97 16.64
C GLU A 437 -19.46 26.37 16.32
N LYS A 438 -19.14 25.17 16.82
CA LYS A 438 -17.87 24.46 16.55
C LYS A 438 -17.91 23.59 15.32
N PHE A 439 -19.10 23.35 14.74
CA PHE A 439 -19.26 22.48 13.58
C PHE A 439 -18.79 23.17 12.31
N LYS A 440 -17.78 22.62 11.66
CA LYS A 440 -17.22 23.18 10.42
C LYS A 440 -18.06 22.80 9.22
N LEU A 441 -19.01 23.67 8.88
CA LEU A 441 -19.81 23.56 7.68
C LEU A 441 -19.24 24.51 6.61
N ASN A 442 -18.54 23.95 5.61
CA ASN A 442 -17.95 24.75 4.56
C ASN A 442 -18.92 25.02 3.39
N ASN A 443 -18.61 26.00 2.56
CA ASN A 443 -19.43 26.42 1.43
C ASN A 443 -19.73 25.29 0.43
N TYR A 444 -18.85 24.31 0.33
CA TYR A 444 -19.05 23.12 -0.50
C TYR A 444 -20.31 22.35 -0.09
N PHE A 445 -20.45 22.02 1.20
CA PHE A 445 -21.63 21.30 1.71
C PHE A 445 -22.88 22.18 1.81
N ILE A 446 -22.73 23.49 2.10
CA ILE A 446 -23.84 24.45 2.07
C ILE A 446 -24.51 24.40 0.68
N SER A 447 -23.72 24.43 -0.38
CA SER A 447 -24.21 24.35 -1.75
C SER A 447 -24.75 22.95 -2.10
N LYS A 448 -23.99 21.88 -1.82
CA LYS A 448 -24.36 20.49 -2.17
C LYS A 448 -25.63 20.02 -1.47
N PHE A 449 -25.83 20.41 -0.22
CA PHE A 449 -27.00 20.04 0.58
C PHE A 449 -28.16 21.03 0.46
N ASN A 450 -27.99 22.16 -0.27
CA ASN A 450 -28.94 23.24 -0.38
C ASN A 450 -29.37 23.80 0.99
N ILE A 451 -28.39 23.96 1.90
CA ILE A 451 -28.66 24.48 3.25
C ILE A 451 -29.13 25.92 3.18
N ARG A 452 -30.24 26.20 3.88
CA ARG A 452 -30.88 27.50 3.84
C ARG A 452 -30.08 28.55 4.61
N GLY A 453 -29.54 29.55 3.88
CA GLY A 453 -29.00 30.77 4.49
C GLY A 453 -30.10 31.79 4.83
N VAL A 454 -30.01 32.36 6.02
CA VAL A 454 -30.94 33.37 6.52
C VAL A 454 -30.18 34.59 7.03
N GLY A 455 -30.24 35.67 6.26
CA GLY A 455 -29.71 36.97 6.61
C GLY A 455 -30.73 37.88 7.29
N LYS A 456 -30.29 39.06 7.73
CA LYS A 456 -31.14 40.06 8.46
C LYS A 456 -32.47 40.35 7.76
N LYS A 457 -32.48 40.53 6.43
CA LYS A 457 -33.68 40.86 5.68
C LYS A 457 -34.78 39.78 5.85
N LYS A 458 -34.40 38.51 5.71
CA LYS A 458 -35.37 37.39 5.85
C LYS A 458 -35.90 37.25 7.28
N ILE A 459 -35.08 37.62 8.29
CA ILE A 459 -35.52 37.62 9.69
C ILE A 459 -36.57 38.71 9.89
N ILE A 460 -36.31 39.94 9.42
CA ILE A 460 -37.23 41.05 9.52
C ILE A 460 -38.59 40.70 8.80
N GLU A 461 -38.52 40.14 7.59
CA GLU A 461 -39.67 39.67 6.86
C GLU A 461 -40.50 38.59 7.61
N ALA A 462 -39.79 37.71 8.36
CA ALA A 462 -40.45 36.69 9.16
C ALA A 462 -41.10 37.23 10.45
N ILE A 463 -40.51 38.29 11.06
CA ILE A 463 -41.07 38.97 12.23
C ILE A 463 -42.28 39.81 11.87
N CYS A 464 -42.33 40.35 10.66
CA CYS A 464 -43.43 41.20 10.19
C CYS A 464 -44.65 40.42 9.64
N LYS A 465 -44.56 39.12 9.56
CA LYS A 465 -45.65 38.19 9.21
C LYS A 465 -46.39 37.69 10.45
#